data_2958d3985cf99fb2fbb731f3dde3280d
#
_entry.id   2958d3985cf99fb2fbb731f3dde3280d
#
_cell.length_a   1.000
_cell.length_b   1.000
_cell.length_c   1.000
_cell.angle_alpha   90.00
_cell.angle_beta   90.00
_cell.angle_gamma   90.00
#
_symmetry.space_group_name_H-M   'P 1'
#
loop_
_entity.id
_entity.type
_entity.pdbx_description
1 polymer ?
#
loop_
_entity_poly.entity_id
_entity_poly.type
_entity_poly.pdbx_seq_one_letter_code
_entity_poly.pdbx_strand_id
1 'polypeptide(L)'
;MIHPTPVSKYHISYCLRSLIAYVFALLFFITACSPEDVPREDIAPSDASGPVVQVGAERLLDDYFHLVEGKRVGIITNHSAIANGAHIVDLLHAHPGVRVTALFGPEHGIRGTADAGEPVEDALDEETGIPAYSLYGQNRRPTMEMLSEVDVLLFDIQDVGTRFYTYPATMGRAMRSAVEAGIPYVVLDRPNPIGGRLIEGHIRKDEFVSGIGLYPTPITHGMTVGELALMIHDQGWHEGIEDLELHVVPMEGWTRDMLWFDTGREWIPPSPNIPDAVTAVVYPGTCFFEGTPASEGRGTTEPFLQVGSPYVDEVAVAARLNERRLPGLRFHPVTFEPESIPGMSRHPKLEGETVRGVKLEVTDAPAVEPVAAGIHLLQVFYDALPDERKEEFFHPRGMPVRAGNTMVAKMIRDGEPAGQIIRSWREDVDGFAVMRRPYLLYD
;
A
#
# COMPACT_ATOMS: atom_id res chain seq x y z
N MET A 1 62.27 -76.72 -6.77
CA MET A 1 60.94 -77.19 -6.49
C MET A 1 60.53 -76.61 -5.10
N ILE A 2 59.86 -75.51 -5.04
CA ILE A 2 59.30 -74.96 -3.81
C ILE A 2 57.89 -74.50 -4.15
N HIS A 3 56.87 -75.17 -3.53
CA HIS A 3 55.49 -74.90 -3.69
C HIS A 3 55.08 -73.60 -2.91
N PRO A 4 54.22 -72.72 -3.44
CA PRO A 4 53.62 -71.64 -2.65
C PRO A 4 52.34 -72.09 -1.98
N THR A 5 52.18 -71.76 -0.69
CA THR A 5 50.97 -71.98 0.12
C THR A 5 49.90 -70.97 -0.21
N PRO A 6 48.59 -71.33 -0.13
CA PRO A 6 47.52 -70.42 -0.48
C PRO A 6 47.17 -69.39 0.63
N VAL A 7 47.14 -68.14 0.32
CA VAL A 7 46.67 -67.03 1.22
C VAL A 7 45.13 -67.05 1.26
N SER A 8 44.62 -67.07 2.47
CA SER A 8 43.20 -67.17 2.84
C SER A 8 42.34 -66.03 2.28
N LYS A 9 41.26 -66.36 1.56
CA LYS A 9 40.25 -65.47 0.94
C LYS A 9 39.27 -64.80 1.93
N TYR A 10 39.50 -64.86 3.25
CA TYR A 10 38.50 -64.43 4.22
C TYR A 10 38.71 -63.05 4.88
N HIS A 11 39.84 -62.39 4.65
CA HIS A 11 40.10 -61.06 5.29
C HIS A 11 39.66 -59.81 4.50
N ILE A 12 39.25 -59.96 3.23
CA ILE A 12 38.86 -58.80 2.41
C ILE A 12 37.38 -58.44 2.56
N SER A 13 36.56 -59.39 3.04
CA SER A 13 35.09 -59.18 3.10
C SER A 13 34.64 -58.34 4.31
N TYR A 14 35.41 -58.22 5.36
CA TYR A 14 35.03 -57.46 6.56
C TYR A 14 35.39 -55.96 6.47
N CYS A 15 36.43 -55.58 5.77
CA CYS A 15 36.78 -54.16 5.56
C CYS A 15 35.81 -53.41 4.62
N LEU A 16 35.24 -54.12 3.63
CA LEU A 16 34.36 -53.50 2.66
C LEU A 16 32.93 -53.22 3.23
N ARG A 17 32.48 -54.08 4.20
CA ARG A 17 31.18 -53.85 4.85
C ARG A 17 31.22 -52.73 5.89
N SER A 18 32.30 -52.49 6.56
CA SER A 18 32.45 -51.35 7.50
C SER A 18 32.60 -50.00 6.79
N LEU A 19 33.17 -49.96 5.59
CA LEU A 19 33.30 -48.74 4.81
C LEU A 19 31.96 -48.29 4.21
N ILE A 20 31.11 -49.23 3.78
CA ILE A 20 29.79 -48.94 3.23
C ILE A 20 28.84 -48.46 4.33
N ALA A 21 28.93 -48.96 5.57
CA ALA A 21 28.15 -48.48 6.69
C ALA A 21 28.52 -47.05 7.14
N TYR A 22 29.79 -46.65 7.05
CA TYR A 22 30.23 -45.28 7.36
C TYR A 22 29.85 -44.28 6.27
N VAL A 23 29.84 -44.66 4.99
CA VAL A 23 29.43 -43.79 3.88
C VAL A 23 27.93 -43.56 3.89
N PHE A 24 27.12 -44.56 4.27
CA PHE A 24 25.65 -44.39 4.45
C PHE A 24 25.30 -43.56 5.72
N ALA A 25 26.09 -43.61 6.79
CA ALA A 25 25.88 -42.80 7.97
C ALA A 25 26.30 -41.31 7.74
N LEU A 26 27.28 -41.02 6.85
CA LEU A 26 27.65 -39.64 6.48
C LEU A 26 26.68 -39.03 5.44
N LEU A 27 25.98 -39.84 4.61
CA LEU A 27 24.99 -39.34 3.64
C LEU A 27 23.64 -39.05 4.25
N PHE A 28 23.38 -39.46 5.51
CA PHE A 28 22.12 -39.17 6.21
C PHE A 28 22.17 -37.90 7.07
N PHE A 29 23.33 -37.20 7.16
CA PHE A 29 23.49 -35.94 7.88
C PHE A 29 23.63 -34.71 6.96
N ILE A 30 23.48 -34.85 5.63
CA ILE A 30 23.38 -33.74 4.68
C ILE A 30 21.97 -33.76 4.06
N THR A 31 20.93 -33.96 4.87
CA THR A 31 19.59 -33.61 4.49
C THR A 31 19.25 -32.25 5.13
N ALA A 32 19.42 -31.24 4.28
CA ALA A 32 18.54 -30.10 4.17
C ALA A 32 18.12 -29.43 5.50
N CYS A 33 18.84 -28.43 5.92
CA CYS A 33 18.14 -27.21 6.31
C CYS A 33 17.67 -26.54 5.01
N SER A 34 16.54 -26.99 4.48
CA SER A 34 15.66 -26.09 3.75
C SER A 34 15.22 -25.03 4.77
N PRO A 35 15.18 -23.74 4.43
CA PRO A 35 14.46 -22.81 5.28
C PRO A 35 13.03 -23.38 5.38
N GLU A 36 12.65 -23.81 6.57
CA GLU A 36 11.24 -24.11 6.86
C GLU A 36 10.48 -22.84 6.48
N ASP A 37 9.58 -22.96 5.53
CA ASP A 37 8.48 -22.02 5.36
C ASP A 37 7.85 -21.89 6.73
N VAL A 38 8.16 -20.79 7.43
CA VAL A 38 7.43 -20.42 8.64
C VAL A 38 5.98 -20.24 8.17
N PRO A 39 5.05 -21.09 8.63
CA PRO A 39 3.66 -20.91 8.22
C PRO A 39 3.31 -19.46 8.55
N ARG A 40 2.70 -18.73 7.60
CA ARG A 40 1.95 -17.54 7.95
C ARG A 40 0.97 -17.99 9.03
N GLU A 41 1.22 -17.67 10.30
CA GLU A 41 0.10 -17.52 11.21
C GLU A 41 -0.66 -16.33 10.59
N ASP A 42 -1.70 -16.68 9.83
CA ASP A 42 -2.73 -15.72 9.48
C ASP A 42 -3.02 -15.01 10.80
N ILE A 43 -2.83 -13.68 10.84
CA ILE A 43 -3.48 -12.87 11.86
C ILE A 43 -4.95 -13.15 11.57
N ALA A 44 -5.47 -14.20 12.22
CA ALA A 44 -6.84 -14.63 12.02
C ALA A 44 -7.67 -13.37 12.23
N PRO A 45 -8.64 -13.06 11.36
CA PRO A 45 -9.59 -12.03 11.67
C PRO A 45 -10.01 -12.31 13.10
N SER A 46 -9.87 -11.31 13.99
CA SER A 46 -10.49 -11.39 15.31
C SER A 46 -11.88 -11.95 15.03
N ASP A 47 -12.37 -12.92 15.83
CA ASP A 47 -13.75 -13.40 15.68
C ASP A 47 -14.62 -12.13 15.73
N ALA A 48 -14.77 -11.48 14.57
CA ALA A 48 -15.52 -10.25 14.41
C ALA A 48 -16.99 -10.64 14.55
N SER A 49 -17.39 -10.85 15.80
CA SER A 49 -18.79 -11.09 16.18
C SER A 49 -19.61 -9.79 16.04
N GLY A 50 -19.01 -8.72 15.54
CA GLY A 50 -19.64 -7.43 15.24
C GLY A 50 -20.34 -7.42 13.87
N PRO A 51 -21.30 -6.52 13.66
CA PRO A 51 -21.89 -6.30 12.35
C PRO A 51 -20.80 -5.87 11.36
N VAL A 52 -20.91 -6.36 10.11
CA VAL A 52 -20.03 -5.95 9.00
C VAL A 52 -20.26 -4.46 8.73
N VAL A 53 -19.17 -3.69 8.60
CA VAL A 53 -19.24 -2.28 8.21
C VAL A 53 -19.91 -2.15 6.84
N GLN A 54 -20.95 -1.33 6.75
CA GLN A 54 -21.58 -0.99 5.47
C GLN A 54 -20.81 0.19 4.85
N VAL A 55 -20.33 0.01 3.61
CA VAL A 55 -19.63 1.09 2.87
C VAL A 55 -20.61 2.04 2.21
N GLY A 56 -20.15 3.24 1.86
CA GLY A 56 -20.97 4.25 1.19
C GLY A 56 -21.68 3.73 -0.07
N ALA A 57 -21.06 2.81 -0.81
CA ALA A 57 -21.67 2.20 -2.00
C ALA A 57 -22.92 1.37 -1.68
N GLU A 58 -22.92 0.61 -0.58
CA GLU A 58 -24.09 -0.13 -0.10
C GLU A 58 -25.17 0.83 0.35
N ARG A 59 -24.82 1.84 1.12
CA ARG A 59 -25.72 2.87 1.59
C ARG A 59 -26.30 3.74 0.47
N LEU A 60 -25.55 3.96 -0.62
CA LEU A 60 -26.09 4.62 -1.81
C LEU A 60 -27.32 3.86 -2.34
N LEU A 61 -27.23 2.52 -2.42
CA LEU A 61 -28.31 1.69 -2.94
C LEU A 61 -29.53 1.63 -2.01
N ASP A 62 -29.30 1.68 -0.69
CA ASP A 62 -30.35 1.54 0.31
C ASP A 62 -31.00 2.89 0.69
N ASP A 63 -30.19 3.86 1.12
CA ASP A 63 -30.69 5.10 1.76
C ASP A 63 -30.51 6.36 0.91
N TYR A 64 -29.52 6.38 0.00
CA TYR A 64 -29.10 7.58 -0.72
C TYR A 64 -29.34 7.50 -2.23
N PHE A 65 -30.16 6.55 -2.69
CA PHE A 65 -30.42 6.32 -4.12
C PHE A 65 -30.97 7.57 -4.84
N HIS A 66 -31.64 8.45 -4.13
CA HIS A 66 -32.13 9.74 -4.65
C HIS A 66 -31.05 10.64 -5.26
N LEU A 67 -29.76 10.43 -4.88
CA LEU A 67 -28.63 11.16 -5.46
C LEU A 67 -28.34 10.78 -6.92
N VAL A 68 -28.77 9.59 -7.35
CA VAL A 68 -28.52 9.05 -8.69
C VAL A 68 -29.79 8.72 -9.47
N GLU A 69 -30.96 8.71 -8.83
CA GLU A 69 -32.23 8.33 -9.42
C GLU A 69 -32.57 9.19 -10.66
N GLY A 70 -32.84 8.53 -11.78
CA GLY A 70 -33.19 9.18 -13.05
C GLY A 70 -32.01 9.86 -13.75
N LYS A 71 -30.79 9.78 -13.23
CA LYS A 71 -29.62 10.48 -13.76
C LYS A 71 -28.74 9.61 -14.66
N ARG A 72 -27.97 10.29 -15.54
CA ARG A 72 -26.83 9.73 -16.25
C ARG A 72 -25.61 9.82 -15.33
N VAL A 73 -25.07 8.67 -14.97
CA VAL A 73 -24.03 8.55 -13.94
C VAL A 73 -22.67 8.27 -14.57
N GLY A 74 -21.67 9.08 -14.24
CA GLY A 74 -20.25 8.75 -14.44
C GLY A 74 -19.67 8.17 -13.14
N ILE A 75 -18.82 7.16 -13.22
CA ILE A 75 -18.24 6.51 -12.04
C ILE A 75 -16.71 6.50 -12.14
N ILE A 76 -16.04 7.10 -11.16
CA ILE A 76 -14.60 6.98 -10.96
C ILE A 76 -14.39 5.81 -10.01
N THR A 77 -13.78 4.72 -10.49
CA THR A 77 -13.75 3.47 -9.75
C THR A 77 -12.63 2.54 -10.21
N ASN A 78 -12.37 1.52 -9.43
CA ASN A 78 -11.52 0.38 -9.80
C ASN A 78 -12.09 -0.92 -9.21
N HIS A 79 -11.41 -2.04 -9.44
CA HIS A 79 -11.82 -3.38 -9.01
C HIS A 79 -12.06 -3.54 -7.50
N SER A 80 -11.59 -2.62 -6.65
CA SER A 80 -11.82 -2.67 -5.19
C SER A 80 -13.22 -2.19 -4.78
N ALA A 81 -14.00 -1.65 -5.71
CA ALA A 81 -15.31 -1.05 -5.47
C ALA A 81 -16.42 -2.12 -5.36
N ILE A 82 -16.28 -3.02 -4.39
CA ILE A 82 -17.26 -4.08 -4.11
C ILE A 82 -18.27 -3.61 -3.07
N ALA A 83 -19.55 -3.81 -3.37
CA ALA A 83 -20.71 -3.57 -2.51
C ALA A 83 -21.68 -4.76 -2.65
N ASN A 84 -22.24 -5.24 -1.57
CA ASN A 84 -23.18 -6.38 -1.56
C ASN A 84 -22.68 -7.60 -2.39
N GLY A 85 -21.36 -7.86 -2.37
CA GLY A 85 -20.73 -8.97 -3.08
C GLY A 85 -20.56 -8.81 -4.59
N ALA A 86 -20.85 -7.62 -5.16
CA ALA A 86 -20.67 -7.32 -6.58
C ALA A 86 -20.01 -5.95 -6.79
N HIS A 87 -19.44 -5.72 -7.98
CA HIS A 87 -18.86 -4.43 -8.31
C HIS A 87 -19.94 -3.35 -8.47
N ILE A 88 -19.72 -2.14 -7.94
CA ILE A 88 -20.71 -1.06 -7.95
C ILE A 88 -21.20 -0.71 -9.36
N VAL A 89 -20.32 -0.79 -10.37
CA VAL A 89 -20.70 -0.55 -11.78
C VAL A 89 -21.79 -1.52 -12.21
N ASP A 90 -21.62 -2.81 -11.90
CA ASP A 90 -22.56 -3.87 -12.33
C ASP A 90 -23.91 -3.71 -11.60
N LEU A 91 -23.87 -3.36 -10.30
CA LEU A 91 -25.10 -3.09 -9.51
C LEU A 91 -25.88 -1.90 -10.06
N LEU A 92 -25.21 -0.78 -10.36
CA LEU A 92 -25.85 0.41 -10.91
C LEU A 92 -26.29 0.21 -12.36
N HIS A 93 -25.49 -0.50 -13.18
CA HIS A 93 -25.84 -0.80 -14.57
C HIS A 93 -27.10 -1.68 -14.68
N ALA A 94 -27.27 -2.63 -13.75
CA ALA A 94 -28.46 -3.49 -13.70
C ALA A 94 -29.70 -2.78 -13.10
N HIS A 95 -29.54 -1.62 -12.44
CA HIS A 95 -30.63 -0.96 -11.74
C HIS A 95 -31.49 -0.10 -12.72
N PRO A 96 -32.81 -0.33 -12.83
CA PRO A 96 -33.66 0.34 -13.85
C PRO A 96 -33.83 1.85 -13.62
N GLY A 97 -33.56 2.35 -12.39
CA GLY A 97 -33.70 3.74 -12.02
C GLY A 97 -32.50 4.63 -12.32
N VAL A 98 -31.41 4.09 -12.89
CA VAL A 98 -30.18 4.83 -13.15
C VAL A 98 -29.58 4.41 -14.50
N ARG A 99 -28.84 5.31 -15.15
CA ARG A 99 -28.12 5.00 -16.39
C ARG A 99 -26.63 5.33 -16.22
N VAL A 100 -25.78 4.32 -16.12
CA VAL A 100 -24.32 4.52 -16.15
C VAL A 100 -23.89 4.82 -17.58
N THR A 101 -23.22 5.96 -17.80
CA THR A 101 -22.86 6.45 -19.16
C THR A 101 -21.36 6.55 -19.38
N ALA A 102 -20.55 6.62 -18.32
CA ALA A 102 -19.11 6.72 -18.40
C ALA A 102 -18.43 6.10 -17.17
N LEU A 103 -17.30 5.43 -17.38
CA LEU A 103 -16.45 4.90 -16.34
C LEU A 103 -15.08 5.56 -16.43
N PHE A 104 -14.45 5.81 -15.27
CA PHE A 104 -13.17 6.48 -15.18
C PHE A 104 -12.23 5.65 -14.30
N GLY A 105 -11.22 5.03 -14.91
CA GLY A 105 -10.24 4.18 -14.24
C GLY A 105 -9.01 4.97 -13.82
N PRO A 106 -8.59 4.91 -12.54
CA PRO A 106 -7.29 5.39 -12.11
C PRO A 106 -6.17 4.45 -12.59
N GLU A 107 -4.98 4.55 -12.01
CA GLU A 107 -3.92 3.55 -12.17
C GLU A 107 -4.48 2.13 -11.98
N HIS A 108 -4.07 1.18 -12.77
CA HIS A 108 -4.57 -0.21 -12.88
C HIS A 108 -5.90 -0.39 -13.61
N GLY A 109 -6.60 0.69 -14.02
CA GLY A 109 -7.87 0.61 -14.75
C GLY A 109 -9.07 0.22 -13.90
N ILE A 110 -10.24 0.09 -14.56
CA ILE A 110 -11.53 -0.21 -13.89
C ILE A 110 -11.57 -1.60 -13.25
N ARG A 111 -11.04 -2.62 -13.95
CA ARG A 111 -11.09 -4.03 -13.53
C ARG A 111 -9.76 -4.51 -12.92
N GLY A 112 -8.77 -3.61 -12.73
CA GLY A 112 -7.52 -3.92 -12.04
C GLY A 112 -6.54 -4.79 -12.82
N THR A 113 -6.64 -4.82 -14.15
CA THR A 113 -5.85 -5.71 -14.99
C THR A 113 -4.55 -5.09 -15.51
N ALA A 114 -4.36 -3.78 -15.36
CA ALA A 114 -3.16 -3.09 -15.82
C ALA A 114 -2.03 -3.09 -14.81
N ASP A 115 -0.79 -3.24 -15.30
CA ASP A 115 0.43 -3.18 -14.47
C ASP A 115 0.63 -1.79 -13.85
N ALA A 116 1.30 -1.75 -12.70
CA ALA A 116 1.65 -0.49 -12.03
C ALA A 116 2.56 0.37 -12.93
N GLY A 117 2.18 1.63 -13.11
CA GLY A 117 2.95 2.60 -13.90
C GLY A 117 2.74 2.53 -15.41
N GLU A 118 1.97 1.57 -15.92
CA GLU A 118 1.67 1.47 -17.36
C GLU A 118 0.45 2.31 -17.76
N PRO A 119 0.47 2.97 -18.94
CA PRO A 119 -0.69 3.67 -19.46
C PRO A 119 -1.83 2.69 -19.75
N VAL A 120 -3.04 3.05 -19.32
CA VAL A 120 -4.28 2.35 -19.68
C VAL A 120 -4.93 3.14 -20.79
N GLU A 121 -5.27 2.48 -21.90
CA GLU A 121 -5.99 3.11 -23.02
C GLU A 121 -7.49 3.17 -22.74
N ASP A 122 -8.16 4.15 -23.36
CA ASP A 122 -9.63 4.24 -23.34
C ASP A 122 -10.22 3.04 -24.11
N ALA A 123 -11.25 2.42 -23.54
CA ALA A 123 -11.87 1.21 -24.06
C ALA A 123 -13.37 1.18 -23.77
N LEU A 124 -14.05 0.13 -24.16
CA LEU A 124 -15.36 -0.23 -23.62
C LEU A 124 -15.15 -1.26 -22.51
N ASP A 125 -15.85 -1.08 -21.40
CA ASP A 125 -15.87 -2.10 -20.35
C ASP A 125 -16.52 -3.38 -20.89
N GLU A 126 -15.82 -4.50 -20.81
CA GLU A 126 -16.23 -5.76 -21.47
C GLU A 126 -17.54 -6.32 -20.89
N GLU A 127 -17.82 -6.07 -19.61
CA GLU A 127 -19.00 -6.60 -18.91
C GLU A 127 -20.27 -5.79 -19.26
N THR A 128 -20.14 -4.46 -19.34
CA THR A 128 -21.29 -3.55 -19.47
C THR A 128 -21.41 -2.86 -20.84
N GLY A 129 -20.34 -2.84 -21.63
CA GLY A 129 -20.24 -2.09 -22.88
C GLY A 129 -20.18 -0.57 -22.71
N ILE A 130 -19.99 -0.07 -21.47
CA ILE A 130 -19.92 1.36 -21.17
C ILE A 130 -18.53 1.89 -21.52
N PRO A 131 -18.41 3.11 -22.08
CA PRO A 131 -17.11 3.77 -22.28
C PRO A 131 -16.31 3.88 -20.99
N ALA A 132 -15.10 3.36 -20.99
CA ALA A 132 -14.15 3.39 -19.88
C ALA A 132 -12.93 4.24 -20.27
N TYR A 133 -12.74 5.34 -19.56
CA TYR A 133 -11.68 6.32 -19.81
C TYR A 133 -10.56 6.18 -18.77
N SER A 134 -9.32 6.29 -19.22
CA SER A 134 -8.16 6.28 -18.33
C SER A 134 -7.90 7.65 -17.73
N LEU A 135 -7.77 7.69 -16.39
CA LEU A 135 -7.28 8.86 -15.63
C LEU A 135 -5.79 8.73 -15.27
N TYR A 136 -5.08 7.79 -15.90
CA TYR A 136 -3.66 7.55 -15.69
C TYR A 136 -2.87 7.77 -17.00
N GLY A 137 -1.83 8.58 -16.94
CA GLY A 137 -1.02 8.91 -18.11
C GLY A 137 -1.37 10.28 -18.71
N GLN A 138 -1.97 10.31 -19.88
CA GLN A 138 -2.24 11.55 -20.64
C GLN A 138 -3.33 12.41 -19.96
N ASN A 139 -4.45 11.81 -19.60
CA ASN A 139 -5.53 12.47 -18.86
C ASN A 139 -5.41 12.11 -17.37
N ARG A 140 -5.32 13.13 -16.52
CA ARG A 140 -5.27 12.92 -15.06
C ARG A 140 -6.57 13.29 -14.36
N ARG A 141 -7.61 13.63 -15.13
CA ARG A 141 -8.96 13.93 -14.67
C ARG A 141 -9.93 13.81 -15.86
N PRO A 142 -11.23 13.62 -15.62
CA PRO A 142 -12.22 13.64 -16.66
C PRO A 142 -12.20 14.95 -17.47
N THR A 143 -12.30 14.89 -18.79
CA THR A 143 -12.43 16.06 -19.66
C THR A 143 -13.91 16.45 -19.83
N MET A 144 -14.18 17.68 -20.30
CA MET A 144 -15.54 18.12 -20.58
C MET A 144 -16.25 17.26 -21.65
N GLU A 145 -15.49 16.71 -22.60
CA GLU A 145 -16.01 15.80 -23.60
C GLU A 145 -16.47 14.47 -22.98
N MET A 146 -15.64 13.89 -22.10
CA MET A 146 -15.97 12.66 -21.36
C MET A 146 -17.18 12.83 -20.43
N LEU A 147 -17.43 14.05 -19.92
CA LEU A 147 -18.54 14.38 -19.03
C LEU A 147 -19.79 14.86 -19.74
N SER A 148 -19.80 14.96 -21.08
CA SER A 148 -20.94 15.52 -21.85
C SER A 148 -22.26 14.77 -21.67
N GLU A 149 -22.20 13.47 -21.35
CA GLU A 149 -23.34 12.61 -21.10
C GLU A 149 -23.48 12.22 -19.60
N VAL A 150 -22.93 13.02 -18.68
CA VAL A 150 -22.94 12.76 -17.22
C VAL A 150 -23.70 13.86 -16.50
N ASP A 151 -24.70 13.48 -15.69
CA ASP A 151 -25.47 14.40 -14.84
C ASP A 151 -24.97 14.42 -13.39
N VAL A 152 -24.24 13.37 -12.97
CA VAL A 152 -23.63 13.25 -11.63
C VAL A 152 -22.39 12.36 -11.73
N LEU A 153 -21.33 12.73 -11.03
CA LEU A 153 -20.08 11.98 -11.00
C LEU A 153 -19.88 11.33 -9.63
N LEU A 154 -19.76 10.00 -9.61
CA LEU A 154 -19.49 9.22 -8.39
C LEU A 154 -17.99 8.94 -8.26
N PHE A 155 -17.53 8.82 -7.02
CA PHE A 155 -16.20 8.29 -6.67
C PHE A 155 -16.37 7.13 -5.70
N ASP A 156 -15.85 5.96 -6.08
CA ASP A 156 -15.84 4.74 -5.27
C ASP A 156 -14.55 3.95 -5.48
N ILE A 157 -13.56 4.17 -4.61
CA ILE A 157 -12.26 3.49 -4.64
C ILE A 157 -11.75 3.29 -3.21
N GLN A 158 -11.25 2.10 -2.88
CA GLN A 158 -10.58 1.83 -1.60
C GLN A 158 -9.21 2.51 -1.56
N ASP A 159 -9.00 3.40 -0.59
CA ASP A 159 -7.72 4.03 -0.27
C ASP A 159 -6.97 3.25 0.83
N VAL A 160 -5.70 3.57 1.07
CA VAL A 160 -4.86 2.96 2.11
C VAL A 160 -4.49 3.92 3.26
N GLY A 161 -5.10 5.09 3.32
CA GLY A 161 -4.94 6.06 4.42
C GLY A 161 -3.60 6.81 4.43
N THR A 162 -2.90 6.87 3.30
CA THR A 162 -1.55 7.43 3.21
C THR A 162 -1.44 8.49 2.12
N ARG A 163 -0.86 9.67 2.45
CA ARG A 163 -0.74 10.83 1.54
C ARG A 163 -0.21 10.48 0.15
N PHE A 164 0.78 9.62 0.06
CA PHE A 164 1.43 9.32 -1.21
C PHE A 164 0.74 8.22 -2.03
N TYR A 165 -0.42 7.75 -1.59
CA TYR A 165 -1.28 6.93 -2.43
C TYR A 165 -2.03 7.81 -3.43
N THR A 166 -2.20 7.35 -4.68
CA THR A 166 -2.60 8.24 -5.79
C THR A 166 -4.08 8.56 -5.85
N TYR A 167 -4.94 7.78 -5.20
CA TYR A 167 -6.39 7.89 -5.34
C TYR A 167 -6.99 9.17 -4.76
N PRO A 168 -6.53 9.72 -3.62
CA PRO A 168 -6.99 11.04 -3.17
C PRO A 168 -6.68 12.16 -4.17
N ALA A 169 -5.54 12.08 -4.86
CA ALA A 169 -5.21 13.04 -5.91
C ALA A 169 -6.10 12.90 -7.15
N THR A 170 -6.48 11.67 -7.52
CA THR A 170 -7.45 11.41 -8.60
C THR A 170 -8.82 11.96 -8.22
N MET A 171 -9.28 11.69 -6.99
CA MET A 171 -10.55 12.22 -6.45
C MET A 171 -10.65 13.73 -6.57
N GLY A 172 -9.69 14.47 -6.01
CA GLY A 172 -9.79 15.92 -6.01
C GLY A 172 -9.60 16.57 -7.39
N ARG A 173 -8.80 15.96 -8.28
CA ARG A 173 -8.74 16.43 -9.67
C ARG A 173 -10.07 16.22 -10.40
N ALA A 174 -10.78 15.13 -10.11
CA ALA A 174 -12.09 14.87 -10.67
C ALA A 174 -13.18 15.77 -10.07
N MET A 175 -13.09 16.12 -8.77
CA MET A 175 -13.93 17.14 -8.15
C MET A 175 -13.82 18.47 -8.93
N ARG A 176 -12.62 18.90 -9.31
CA ARG A 176 -12.41 20.07 -10.17
C ARG A 176 -13.09 19.93 -11.53
N SER A 177 -13.06 18.74 -12.15
CA SER A 177 -13.75 18.50 -13.43
C SER A 177 -15.27 18.61 -13.27
N ALA A 178 -15.83 18.14 -12.14
CA ALA A 178 -17.24 18.25 -11.83
C ALA A 178 -17.67 19.73 -11.66
N VAL A 179 -16.85 20.57 -10.99
CA VAL A 179 -17.08 22.04 -10.93
C VAL A 179 -17.13 22.62 -12.32
N GLU A 180 -16.12 22.36 -13.16
CA GLU A 180 -16.04 22.91 -14.53
C GLU A 180 -17.24 22.46 -15.40
N ALA A 181 -17.77 21.24 -15.16
CA ALA A 181 -18.95 20.70 -15.82
C ALA A 181 -20.28 21.18 -15.23
N GLY A 182 -20.27 21.77 -14.04
CA GLY A 182 -21.48 22.17 -13.33
C GLY A 182 -22.36 20.99 -12.89
N ILE A 183 -21.76 19.86 -12.55
CA ILE A 183 -22.44 18.64 -12.11
C ILE A 183 -22.11 18.29 -10.66
N PRO A 184 -23.05 17.68 -9.89
CA PRO A 184 -22.79 17.18 -8.55
C PRO A 184 -21.71 16.11 -8.53
N TYR A 185 -20.96 16.05 -7.42
CA TYR A 185 -19.96 15.03 -7.13
C TYR A 185 -20.34 14.26 -5.86
N VAL A 186 -20.35 12.95 -5.93
CA VAL A 186 -20.73 12.08 -4.82
C VAL A 186 -19.60 11.14 -4.47
N VAL A 187 -19.10 11.19 -3.23
CA VAL A 187 -18.08 10.28 -2.71
C VAL A 187 -18.76 9.19 -1.89
N LEU A 188 -18.57 7.94 -2.30
CA LEU A 188 -19.01 6.77 -1.58
C LEU A 188 -17.91 6.36 -0.60
N ASP A 189 -18.09 6.66 0.68
CA ASP A 189 -17.02 6.54 1.66
C ASP A 189 -16.66 5.09 1.98
N ARG A 190 -15.39 4.85 2.27
CA ARG A 190 -14.79 3.54 2.56
C ARG A 190 -13.88 3.60 3.78
N PRO A 191 -13.70 2.47 4.51
CA PRO A 191 -12.83 2.42 5.67
C PRO A 191 -11.40 2.86 5.35
N ASN A 192 -10.81 3.66 6.24
CA ASN A 192 -9.36 3.80 6.25
C ASN A 192 -8.77 2.53 6.88
N PRO A 193 -8.01 1.70 6.12
CA PRO A 193 -7.60 0.38 6.59
C PRO A 193 -6.61 0.40 7.77
N ILE A 194 -5.94 1.54 7.97
CA ILE A 194 -5.01 1.77 9.09
C ILE A 194 -5.64 2.59 10.22
N GLY A 195 -6.98 2.72 10.20
CA GLY A 195 -7.75 3.42 11.22
C GLY A 195 -7.79 4.94 11.07
N GLY A 196 -8.62 5.58 11.90
CA GLY A 196 -8.84 7.02 11.87
C GLY A 196 -8.08 7.82 12.94
N ARG A 197 -7.31 7.15 13.83
CA ARG A 197 -6.61 7.84 14.91
C ARG A 197 -5.18 8.22 14.58
N LEU A 198 -4.51 7.43 13.76
CA LEU A 198 -3.09 7.58 13.47
C LEU A 198 -2.82 8.81 12.59
N ILE A 199 -1.99 9.73 13.09
CA ILE A 199 -1.48 10.89 12.34
C ILE A 199 0.03 10.93 12.55
N GLU A 200 0.81 10.76 11.47
CA GLU A 200 2.27 10.77 11.53
C GLU A 200 2.88 11.44 10.31
N GLY A 201 4.11 11.91 10.52
CA GLY A 201 4.92 12.52 9.48
C GLY A 201 4.66 14.02 9.30
N HIS A 202 5.58 14.67 8.62
CA HIS A 202 5.45 16.09 8.31
C HIS A 202 4.31 16.38 7.32
N ILE A 203 3.67 17.51 7.50
CA ILE A 203 2.84 18.12 6.45
C ILE A 203 3.74 18.40 5.23
N ARG A 204 3.24 18.06 4.03
CA ARG A 204 3.94 18.33 2.78
C ARG A 204 4.09 19.83 2.56
N LYS A 205 5.30 20.29 2.30
CA LYS A 205 5.59 21.68 1.89
C LYS A 205 5.28 21.87 0.41
N ASP A 206 4.87 23.09 0.03
CA ASP A 206 4.38 23.42 -1.32
C ASP A 206 5.37 23.13 -2.44
N GLU A 207 6.67 23.26 -2.19
CA GLU A 207 7.73 22.92 -3.15
C GLU A 207 7.77 21.43 -3.54
N PHE A 208 7.09 20.53 -2.79
CA PHE A 208 7.03 19.09 -3.02
C PHE A 208 5.66 18.60 -3.51
N VAL A 209 4.82 19.49 -4.03
CA VAL A 209 3.57 19.12 -4.69
C VAL A 209 3.84 18.15 -5.84
N SER A 210 3.11 17.03 -5.85
CA SER A 210 3.28 15.98 -6.84
C SER A 210 2.02 15.14 -6.99
N GLY A 211 2.02 14.15 -7.90
CA GLY A 211 0.93 13.17 -8.02
C GLY A 211 0.74 12.29 -6.79
N ILE A 212 1.80 12.09 -6.01
CA ILE A 212 1.80 11.32 -4.75
C ILE A 212 1.87 12.20 -3.50
N GLY A 213 1.41 13.43 -3.57
CA GLY A 213 1.41 14.40 -2.48
C GLY A 213 0.79 15.70 -2.96
N LEU A 214 -0.47 15.64 -3.42
CA LEU A 214 -1.18 16.79 -3.94
C LEU A 214 -1.59 17.73 -2.82
N TYR A 215 -2.02 17.20 -1.69
CA TYR A 215 -2.58 17.95 -0.56
C TYR A 215 -1.58 18.13 0.58
N PRO A 216 -1.68 19.24 1.34
CA PRO A 216 -0.81 19.54 2.48
C PRO A 216 -1.27 18.76 3.73
N THR A 217 -1.16 17.42 3.69
CA THR A 217 -1.48 16.54 4.81
C THR A 217 -0.22 15.87 5.37
N PRO A 218 -0.25 15.36 6.61
CA PRO A 218 0.74 14.40 7.12
C PRO A 218 0.79 13.14 6.25
N ILE A 219 1.75 12.26 6.47
CA ILE A 219 1.88 11.00 5.72
C ILE A 219 0.70 10.09 6.02
N THR A 220 0.45 9.78 7.29
CA THR A 220 -0.82 9.20 7.72
C THR A 220 -1.69 10.33 8.24
N HIS A 221 -2.89 10.49 7.71
CA HIS A 221 -3.79 11.60 8.04
C HIS A 221 -4.98 11.18 8.91
N GLY A 222 -5.20 9.87 9.07
CA GLY A 222 -6.28 9.32 9.87
C GLY A 222 -7.68 9.81 9.44
N MET A 223 -7.90 9.95 8.14
CA MET A 223 -9.18 10.34 7.54
C MET A 223 -9.63 9.30 6.52
N THR A 224 -10.93 9.14 6.34
CA THR A 224 -11.51 8.40 5.22
C THR A 224 -11.46 9.24 3.95
N VAL A 225 -11.74 8.63 2.79
CA VAL A 225 -11.77 9.38 1.51
C VAL A 225 -12.92 10.40 1.50
N GLY A 226 -14.06 10.09 2.12
CA GLY A 226 -15.17 11.04 2.26
C GLY A 226 -14.83 12.24 3.12
N GLU A 227 -14.19 12.01 4.27
CA GLU A 227 -13.71 13.08 5.15
C GLU A 227 -12.66 13.95 4.46
N LEU A 228 -11.75 13.31 3.70
CA LEU A 228 -10.74 14.04 2.94
C LEU A 228 -11.36 14.86 1.81
N ALA A 229 -12.42 14.37 1.14
CA ALA A 229 -13.15 15.13 0.13
C ALA A 229 -13.79 16.40 0.72
N LEU A 230 -14.43 16.31 1.89
CA LEU A 230 -14.96 17.47 2.61
C LEU A 230 -13.87 18.49 2.94
N MET A 231 -12.71 18.01 3.41
CA MET A 231 -11.57 18.88 3.72
C MET A 231 -11.00 19.54 2.48
N ILE A 232 -10.85 18.82 1.36
CA ILE A 232 -10.36 19.37 0.08
C ILE A 232 -11.30 20.50 -0.39
N HIS A 233 -12.60 20.27 -0.29
CA HIS A 233 -13.64 21.22 -0.67
C HIS A 233 -13.57 22.50 0.18
N ASP A 234 -13.71 22.37 1.50
CA ASP A 234 -13.82 23.52 2.40
C ASP A 234 -12.51 24.32 2.58
N GLN A 235 -11.36 23.63 2.43
CA GLN A 235 -10.05 24.31 2.46
C GLN A 235 -9.70 25.00 1.13
N GLY A 236 -10.54 24.86 0.09
CA GLY A 236 -10.31 25.48 -1.21
C GLY A 236 -9.02 24.99 -1.89
N TRP A 237 -8.66 23.70 -1.75
CA TRP A 237 -7.40 23.19 -2.28
C TRP A 237 -7.36 23.04 -3.80
N HIS A 238 -8.48 23.33 -4.47
CA HIS A 238 -8.55 23.55 -5.91
C HIS A 238 -9.29 24.85 -6.18
N GLU A 239 -8.90 25.56 -7.24
CA GLU A 239 -9.54 26.78 -7.68
C GLU A 239 -11.03 26.51 -8.05
N GLY A 240 -11.94 27.30 -7.48
CA GLY A 240 -13.39 27.22 -7.73
C GLY A 240 -14.08 26.01 -7.08
N ILE A 241 -13.38 25.24 -6.24
CA ILE A 241 -13.96 24.02 -5.65
C ILE A 241 -15.09 24.32 -4.65
N GLU A 242 -15.13 25.54 -4.11
CA GLU A 242 -16.20 26.02 -3.24
C GLU A 242 -17.58 26.08 -3.91
N ASP A 243 -17.64 26.07 -5.24
CA ASP A 243 -18.89 26.05 -6.02
C ASP A 243 -19.38 24.61 -6.29
N LEU A 244 -18.64 23.58 -5.87
CA LEU A 244 -19.01 22.19 -6.09
C LEU A 244 -20.17 21.74 -5.22
N GLU A 245 -21.22 21.21 -5.84
CA GLU A 245 -22.24 20.43 -5.11
C GLU A 245 -21.66 19.08 -4.72
N LEU A 246 -21.06 19.01 -3.51
CA LEU A 246 -20.39 17.83 -2.97
C LEU A 246 -21.32 17.09 -2.01
N HIS A 247 -21.49 15.79 -2.24
CA HIS A 247 -22.15 14.86 -1.33
C HIS A 247 -21.16 13.77 -0.89
N VAL A 248 -21.22 13.41 0.38
CA VAL A 248 -20.52 12.23 0.91
C VAL A 248 -21.57 11.26 1.44
N VAL A 249 -21.59 10.05 0.90
CA VAL A 249 -22.41 8.96 1.44
C VAL A 249 -21.59 8.25 2.50
N PRO A 250 -21.92 8.42 3.79
CA PRO A 250 -21.10 7.89 4.87
C PRO A 250 -21.29 6.38 5.01
N MET A 251 -20.31 5.73 5.60
CA MET A 251 -20.39 4.34 6.07
C MET A 251 -21.33 4.22 7.28
N GLU A 252 -21.74 3.00 7.59
CA GLU A 252 -22.37 2.64 8.85
C GLU A 252 -21.59 1.56 9.57
N GLY A 253 -21.45 1.72 10.90
CA GLY A 253 -20.76 0.75 11.76
C GLY A 253 -19.24 0.87 11.82
N TRP A 254 -18.61 1.77 11.06
CA TRP A 254 -17.17 2.04 11.17
C TRP A 254 -16.88 3.10 12.24
N THR A 255 -15.85 2.86 13.03
CA THR A 255 -15.30 3.81 14.01
C THR A 255 -13.81 4.04 13.77
N ARG A 256 -13.26 5.13 14.32
CA ARG A 256 -11.85 5.50 14.13
C ARG A 256 -10.85 4.53 14.70
N ASP A 257 -11.25 3.73 15.69
CA ASP A 257 -10.39 2.72 16.31
C ASP A 257 -10.26 1.45 15.47
N MET A 258 -11.16 1.25 14.49
CA MET A 258 -11.17 0.07 13.63
C MET A 258 -10.04 0.14 12.60
N LEU A 259 -9.24 -0.91 12.56
CA LEU A 259 -8.41 -1.27 11.41
C LEU A 259 -9.24 -2.10 10.42
N TRP A 260 -8.66 -2.44 9.26
CA TRP A 260 -9.37 -3.28 8.28
C TRP A 260 -9.87 -4.59 8.86
N PHE A 261 -9.07 -5.22 9.71
CA PHE A 261 -9.38 -6.52 10.34
C PHE A 261 -10.67 -6.50 11.18
N ASP A 262 -11.09 -5.32 11.67
CA ASP A 262 -12.26 -5.14 12.53
C ASP A 262 -13.53 -4.87 11.73
N THR A 263 -13.41 -4.62 10.42
CA THR A 263 -14.56 -4.22 9.57
C THR A 263 -15.46 -5.38 9.18
N GLY A 264 -14.98 -6.63 9.34
CA GLY A 264 -15.67 -7.83 8.86
C GLY A 264 -15.71 -7.96 7.32
N ARG A 265 -14.96 -7.13 6.58
CA ARG A 265 -14.92 -7.11 5.11
C ARG A 265 -13.72 -7.87 4.57
N GLU A 266 -13.91 -8.54 3.44
CA GLU A 266 -12.82 -9.14 2.69
C GLU A 266 -11.90 -8.05 2.12
N TRP A 267 -10.58 -8.28 2.18
CA TRP A 267 -9.61 -7.40 1.55
C TRP A 267 -9.57 -7.62 0.04
N ILE A 268 -9.90 -6.59 -0.69
CA ILE A 268 -9.67 -6.54 -2.14
C ILE A 268 -8.47 -5.63 -2.37
N PRO A 269 -7.33 -6.15 -2.83
CA PRO A 269 -6.12 -5.35 -3.00
C PRO A 269 -6.37 -4.11 -3.86
N PRO A 270 -6.29 -2.89 -3.32
CA PRO A 270 -6.55 -1.68 -4.13
C PRO A 270 -5.46 -1.44 -5.17
N SER A 271 -4.32 -2.08 -4.99
CA SER A 271 -3.19 -2.15 -5.90
C SER A 271 -2.52 -3.52 -5.76
N PRO A 272 -1.98 -4.11 -6.83
CA PRO A 272 -1.30 -5.40 -6.76
C PRO A 272 -0.15 -5.49 -5.74
N ASN A 273 0.49 -4.34 -5.42
CA ASN A 273 1.55 -4.27 -4.43
C ASN A 273 1.07 -3.96 -3.00
N ILE A 274 -0.25 -3.95 -2.76
CA ILE A 274 -0.85 -3.95 -1.41
C ILE A 274 -1.75 -5.20 -1.32
N PRO A 275 -1.16 -6.41 -1.33
CA PRO A 275 -1.90 -7.65 -1.49
C PRO A 275 -2.81 -8.00 -0.30
N ASP A 276 -2.51 -7.46 0.87
CA ASP A 276 -3.26 -7.69 2.10
C ASP A 276 -3.28 -6.46 3.02
N ALA A 277 -4.14 -6.50 4.03
CA ALA A 277 -4.30 -5.41 4.99
C ALA A 277 -3.07 -5.24 5.90
N VAL A 278 -2.27 -6.29 6.12
CA VAL A 278 -1.02 -6.21 6.90
C VAL A 278 -0.01 -5.34 6.17
N THR A 279 0.08 -5.50 4.85
CA THR A 279 0.90 -4.63 4.00
C THR A 279 0.48 -3.17 4.12
N ALA A 280 -0.83 -2.88 4.14
CA ALA A 280 -1.33 -1.51 4.31
C ALA A 280 -0.88 -0.88 5.63
N VAL A 281 -0.79 -1.67 6.72
CA VAL A 281 -0.32 -1.19 8.04
C VAL A 281 1.12 -0.69 7.99
N VAL A 282 2.03 -1.37 7.31
CA VAL A 282 3.45 -1.01 7.27
C VAL A 282 3.84 -0.10 6.10
N TYR A 283 2.99 -0.06 5.07
CA TYR A 283 3.22 0.71 3.85
C TYR A 283 3.61 2.17 4.08
N PRO A 284 3.00 2.93 5.03
CA PRO A 284 3.37 4.34 5.25
C PRO A 284 4.84 4.54 5.61
N GLY A 285 5.48 3.54 6.24
CA GLY A 285 6.90 3.58 6.61
C GLY A 285 7.82 2.98 5.56
N THR A 286 7.46 1.83 5.03
CA THR A 286 8.32 1.10 4.08
C THR A 286 8.34 1.73 2.68
N CYS A 287 7.30 2.48 2.31
CA CYS A 287 7.27 3.26 1.07
C CYS A 287 8.36 4.34 0.98
N PHE A 288 8.96 4.76 2.08
CA PHE A 288 10.14 5.63 2.03
C PHE A 288 11.28 5.03 1.21
N PHE A 289 11.41 3.70 1.19
CA PHE A 289 12.45 3.00 0.43
C PHE A 289 12.32 3.21 -1.08
N GLU A 290 11.16 3.54 -1.61
CA GLU A 290 11.05 3.99 -3.01
C GLU A 290 11.83 5.30 -3.28
N GLY A 291 12.15 6.06 -2.25
CA GLY A 291 13.03 7.24 -2.30
C GLY A 291 14.51 6.92 -2.14
N THR A 292 14.90 5.66 -2.18
CA THR A 292 16.27 5.15 -2.02
C THR A 292 16.63 4.16 -3.13
N PRO A 293 17.91 3.78 -3.31
CA PRO A 293 18.31 2.68 -4.19
C PRO A 293 18.03 1.28 -3.60
N ALA A 294 17.66 1.17 -2.32
CA ALA A 294 17.30 -0.09 -1.71
C ALA A 294 15.90 -0.57 -2.19
N SER A 295 15.67 -1.88 -2.14
CA SER A 295 14.38 -2.48 -2.50
C SER A 295 13.38 -2.33 -1.37
N GLU A 296 12.14 -2.02 -1.73
CA GLU A 296 10.95 -2.09 -0.86
C GLU A 296 10.17 -3.40 -1.01
N GLY A 297 10.81 -4.45 -1.55
CA GLY A 297 10.20 -5.76 -1.73
C GLY A 297 9.31 -5.90 -2.97
N ARG A 298 9.14 -4.88 -3.81
CA ARG A 298 8.49 -5.04 -5.12
C ARG A 298 9.26 -6.06 -5.96
N GLY A 299 8.53 -6.83 -6.78
CA GLY A 299 9.11 -7.96 -7.51
C GLY A 299 9.26 -9.22 -6.64
N THR A 300 8.57 -9.28 -5.51
CA THR A 300 8.42 -10.46 -4.67
C THR A 300 6.95 -10.65 -4.29
N THR A 301 6.62 -11.75 -3.62
CA THR A 301 5.27 -11.99 -3.08
C THR A 301 4.96 -11.18 -1.82
N GLU A 302 5.94 -10.41 -1.29
CA GLU A 302 5.83 -9.66 -0.03
C GLU A 302 6.27 -8.20 -0.20
N PRO A 303 5.70 -7.44 -1.16
CA PRO A 303 6.04 -6.04 -1.35
C PRO A 303 5.73 -5.24 -0.07
N PHE A 304 6.62 -4.31 0.26
CA PHE A 304 6.57 -3.47 1.46
C PHE A 304 6.64 -4.19 2.81
N LEU A 305 6.45 -5.52 2.86
CA LEU A 305 6.68 -6.32 4.07
C LEU A 305 8.16 -6.70 4.23
N GLN A 306 8.98 -6.47 3.23
CA GLN A 306 10.42 -6.64 3.30
C GLN A 306 11.14 -5.49 2.60
N VAL A 307 12.28 -5.11 3.16
CA VAL A 307 13.14 -4.05 2.62
C VAL A 307 14.60 -4.50 2.66
N GLY A 308 15.38 -4.13 1.65
CA GLY A 308 16.76 -4.62 1.62
C GLY A 308 17.66 -3.91 0.62
N SER A 309 18.97 -4.22 0.73
CA SER A 309 20.03 -3.71 -0.12
C SER A 309 21.11 -4.79 -0.29
N PRO A 310 21.80 -4.87 -1.44
CA PRO A 310 22.93 -5.79 -1.61
C PRO A 310 24.12 -5.51 -0.67
N TYR A 311 24.13 -4.33 -0.03
CA TYR A 311 25.29 -3.79 0.69
C TYR A 311 25.18 -3.85 2.21
N VAL A 312 24.16 -4.49 2.76
CA VAL A 312 23.97 -4.60 4.21
C VAL A 312 24.11 -6.06 4.70
N ASP A 313 24.38 -6.22 5.99
CA ASP A 313 24.29 -7.51 6.69
C ASP A 313 22.89 -7.60 7.32
N GLU A 314 22.09 -8.53 6.82
CA GLU A 314 20.68 -8.71 7.21
C GLU A 314 20.53 -9.09 8.69
N VAL A 315 21.48 -9.87 9.23
CA VAL A 315 21.43 -10.29 10.64
C VAL A 315 21.72 -9.10 11.56
N ALA A 316 22.73 -8.30 11.21
CA ALA A 316 23.08 -7.11 11.98
C ALA A 316 21.98 -6.03 11.90
N VAL A 317 21.37 -5.83 10.74
CA VAL A 317 20.25 -4.87 10.55
C VAL A 317 19.03 -5.32 11.37
N ALA A 318 18.63 -6.59 11.29
CA ALA A 318 17.52 -7.13 12.06
C ALA A 318 17.75 -7.02 13.57
N ALA A 319 18.96 -7.35 14.06
CA ALA A 319 19.30 -7.23 15.46
C ALA A 319 19.18 -5.77 15.95
N ARG A 320 19.75 -4.80 15.20
CA ARG A 320 19.68 -3.37 15.54
C ARG A 320 18.27 -2.83 15.55
N LEU A 321 17.39 -3.28 14.64
CA LEU A 321 15.97 -2.88 14.61
C LEU A 321 15.21 -3.47 15.79
N ASN A 322 15.42 -4.75 16.12
CA ASN A 322 14.78 -5.39 17.27
C ASN A 322 15.22 -4.77 18.61
N GLU A 323 16.45 -4.28 18.72
CA GLU A 323 16.92 -3.50 19.90
C GLU A 323 16.14 -2.20 20.11
N ARG A 324 15.55 -1.62 19.06
CA ARG A 324 14.72 -0.41 19.12
C ARG A 324 13.36 -0.68 19.78
N ARG A 325 12.90 -1.96 19.81
CA ARG A 325 11.61 -2.38 20.38
C ARG A 325 10.44 -1.56 19.85
N LEU A 326 10.36 -1.45 18.53
CA LEU A 326 9.29 -0.71 17.87
C LEU A 326 7.94 -1.38 18.17
N PRO A 327 6.91 -0.63 18.60
CA PRO A 327 5.62 -1.20 18.96
C PRO A 327 5.00 -2.00 17.81
N GLY A 328 4.45 -3.18 18.11
CA GLY A 328 3.72 -4.01 17.14
C GLY A 328 4.55 -4.60 16.02
N LEU A 329 5.89 -4.49 16.06
CA LEU A 329 6.77 -4.96 15.00
C LEU A 329 7.90 -5.84 15.54
N ARG A 330 8.24 -6.86 14.75
CA ARG A 330 9.45 -7.65 14.86
C ARG A 330 10.14 -7.73 13.50
N PHE A 331 11.45 -7.82 13.49
CA PHE A 331 12.27 -7.82 12.27
C PHE A 331 13.05 -9.12 12.15
N HIS A 332 12.89 -9.81 11.04
CA HIS A 332 13.60 -11.04 10.72
C HIS A 332 14.61 -10.79 9.62
N PRO A 333 15.83 -11.34 9.71
CA PRO A 333 16.77 -11.27 8.61
C PRO A 333 16.21 -12.01 7.41
N VAL A 334 16.31 -11.41 6.21
CA VAL A 334 15.82 -11.99 4.96
C VAL A 334 16.81 -11.76 3.83
N THR A 335 16.88 -12.73 2.93
CA THR A 335 17.54 -12.60 1.62
C THR A 335 16.51 -12.91 0.55
N PHE A 336 16.39 -12.05 -0.45
CA PHE A 336 15.44 -12.20 -1.56
C PHE A 336 16.04 -11.69 -2.86
N GLU A 337 15.44 -12.05 -3.98
CA GLU A 337 15.79 -11.59 -5.31
C GLU A 337 14.54 -11.02 -5.97
N PRO A 338 14.49 -9.69 -6.24
CA PRO A 338 13.37 -9.11 -6.97
C PRO A 338 13.33 -9.63 -8.41
N GLU A 339 12.16 -10.05 -8.84
CA GLU A 339 11.91 -10.52 -10.21
C GLU A 339 10.80 -9.70 -10.87
N SER A 340 10.80 -9.66 -12.20
CA SER A 340 9.69 -9.07 -12.93
C SER A 340 8.43 -9.93 -12.78
N ILE A 341 7.38 -9.39 -12.15
CA ILE A 341 6.10 -10.05 -11.97
C ILE A 341 5.04 -9.32 -12.79
N PRO A 342 4.60 -9.87 -13.94
CA PRO A 342 3.53 -9.29 -14.75
C PRO A 342 2.24 -9.09 -13.93
N GLY A 343 1.57 -7.96 -14.09
CA GLY A 343 0.36 -7.61 -13.32
C GLY A 343 0.66 -7.05 -11.93
N MET A 344 1.93 -7.02 -11.48
CA MET A 344 2.30 -6.53 -10.15
C MET A 344 3.47 -5.54 -10.19
N SER A 345 4.63 -5.96 -10.71
CA SER A 345 5.83 -5.13 -10.82
C SER A 345 6.75 -5.64 -11.93
N ARG A 346 6.75 -5.00 -13.09
CA ARG A 346 7.52 -5.45 -14.27
C ARG A 346 9.01 -5.16 -14.17
N HIS A 347 9.41 -4.08 -13.57
CA HIS A 347 10.80 -3.64 -13.46
C HIS A 347 11.11 -3.20 -12.03
N PRO A 348 11.14 -4.14 -11.07
CA PRO A 348 11.46 -3.80 -9.70
C PRO A 348 12.90 -3.33 -9.58
N LYS A 349 13.18 -2.52 -8.56
CA LYS A 349 14.56 -2.17 -8.23
C LYS A 349 15.36 -3.43 -7.89
N LEU A 350 16.64 -3.47 -8.29
CA LEU A 350 17.55 -4.58 -8.02
C LEU A 350 17.06 -5.92 -8.62
N GLU A 351 16.35 -5.87 -9.75
CA GLU A 351 15.86 -7.06 -10.47
C GLU A 351 17.04 -8.03 -10.77
N GLY A 352 16.91 -9.29 -10.37
CA GLY A 352 17.92 -10.33 -10.54
C GLY A 352 19.16 -10.18 -9.63
N GLU A 353 19.14 -9.25 -8.67
CA GLU A 353 20.22 -9.11 -7.70
C GLU A 353 19.84 -9.75 -6.35
N THR A 354 20.82 -10.36 -5.69
CA THR A 354 20.62 -10.84 -4.32
C THR A 354 20.54 -9.67 -3.35
N VAL A 355 19.38 -9.43 -2.77
CA VAL A 355 19.09 -8.37 -1.81
C VAL A 355 19.04 -8.96 -0.41
N ARG A 356 19.71 -8.32 0.54
CA ARG A 356 19.73 -8.68 1.96
C ARG A 356 19.05 -7.60 2.79
N GLY A 357 18.31 -7.99 3.82
CA GLY A 357 17.59 -7.00 4.61
C GLY A 357 16.72 -7.58 5.69
N VAL A 358 15.57 -6.99 5.90
CA VAL A 358 14.64 -7.42 6.93
C VAL A 358 13.25 -7.62 6.37
N LYS A 359 12.59 -8.67 6.87
CA LYS A 359 11.15 -8.86 6.79
C LYS A 359 10.51 -8.33 8.07
N LEU A 360 9.42 -7.59 7.91
CA LEU A 360 8.62 -7.05 8.99
C LEU A 360 7.52 -8.06 9.35
N GLU A 361 7.47 -8.48 10.60
CA GLU A 361 6.35 -9.21 11.19
C GLU A 361 5.53 -8.21 12.01
N VAL A 362 4.25 -8.05 11.66
CA VAL A 362 3.30 -7.27 12.45
C VAL A 362 2.76 -8.16 13.56
N THR A 363 3.15 -7.90 14.80
CA THR A 363 2.76 -8.68 15.98
C THR A 363 1.57 -8.09 16.73
N ASP A 364 1.32 -6.77 16.52
CA ASP A 364 0.20 -6.04 17.13
C ASP A 364 -0.12 -4.83 16.22
N ALA A 365 -1.03 -5.01 15.27
CA ALA A 365 -1.32 -4.00 14.25
C ALA A 365 -1.80 -2.65 14.82
N PRO A 366 -2.68 -2.59 15.85
CA PRO A 366 -3.07 -1.34 16.50
C PRO A 366 -1.92 -0.55 17.15
N ALA A 367 -0.84 -1.24 17.55
CA ALA A 367 0.31 -0.58 18.19
C ALA A 367 1.34 -0.06 17.19
N VAL A 368 1.23 -0.37 15.90
CA VAL A 368 2.22 0.03 14.89
C VAL A 368 2.16 1.53 14.62
N GLU A 369 3.32 2.18 14.72
CA GLU A 369 3.56 3.56 14.28
C GLU A 369 4.40 3.50 12.98
N PRO A 370 3.76 3.33 11.81
CA PRO A 370 4.49 2.93 10.60
C PRO A 370 5.47 3.99 10.09
N VAL A 371 5.13 5.29 10.16
CA VAL A 371 6.04 6.35 9.68
C VAL A 371 7.23 6.46 10.62
N ALA A 372 7.02 6.36 11.93
CA ALA A 372 8.11 6.32 12.91
C ALA A 372 9.01 5.10 12.67
N ALA A 373 8.42 3.91 12.44
CA ALA A 373 9.16 2.71 12.09
C ALA A 373 9.98 2.89 10.79
N GLY A 374 9.41 3.54 9.78
CA GLY A 374 10.10 3.89 8.53
C GLY A 374 11.33 4.75 8.74
N ILE A 375 11.29 5.73 9.66
CA ILE A 375 12.46 6.52 10.03
C ILE A 375 13.55 5.65 10.69
N HIS A 376 13.16 4.75 11.60
CA HIS A 376 14.11 3.80 12.21
C HIS A 376 14.74 2.87 11.17
N LEU A 377 13.95 2.34 10.24
CA LEU A 377 14.43 1.53 9.12
C LEU A 377 15.44 2.31 8.26
N LEU A 378 15.08 3.50 7.78
CA LEU A 378 15.97 4.34 6.98
C LEU A 378 17.30 4.62 7.70
N GLN A 379 17.26 4.96 9.00
CA GLN A 379 18.47 5.25 9.77
C GLN A 379 19.36 4.01 9.89
N VAL A 380 18.79 2.85 10.29
CA VAL A 380 19.58 1.62 10.46
C VAL A 380 20.19 1.17 9.14
N PHE A 381 19.45 1.27 8.03
CA PHE A 381 20.00 0.96 6.70
C PHE A 381 21.10 1.93 6.30
N TYR A 382 20.88 3.25 6.44
CA TYR A 382 21.89 4.26 6.14
C TYR A 382 23.20 4.03 6.92
N ASP A 383 23.10 3.75 8.21
CA ASP A 383 24.25 3.47 9.08
C ASP A 383 24.98 2.18 8.70
N ALA A 384 24.24 1.17 8.19
CA ALA A 384 24.80 -0.13 7.79
C ALA A 384 25.49 -0.12 6.42
N LEU A 385 25.24 0.92 5.61
CA LEU A 385 25.88 1.05 4.30
C LEU A 385 27.37 1.36 4.40
N PRO A 386 28.20 0.87 3.46
CA PRO A 386 29.56 1.37 3.24
C PRO A 386 29.54 2.88 2.96
N ASP A 387 30.58 3.60 3.42
CA ASP A 387 30.62 5.06 3.33
C ASP A 387 30.49 5.59 1.89
N GLU A 388 31.05 4.88 0.92
CA GLU A 388 30.96 5.21 -0.50
C GLU A 388 29.54 5.12 -1.09
N ARG A 389 28.58 4.48 -0.38
CA ARG A 389 27.18 4.34 -0.79
C ARG A 389 26.23 5.31 -0.07
N LYS A 390 26.69 5.96 0.99
CA LYS A 390 25.85 6.83 1.82
C LYS A 390 25.40 8.10 1.10
N GLU A 391 26.24 8.68 0.25
CA GLU A 391 25.91 9.91 -0.48
C GLU A 391 24.71 9.73 -1.40
N GLU A 392 24.62 8.57 -2.07
CA GLU A 392 23.56 8.24 -3.05
C GLU A 392 22.29 7.65 -2.41
N PHE A 393 22.31 7.33 -1.11
CA PHE A 393 21.22 6.59 -0.47
C PHE A 393 19.87 7.30 -0.55
N PHE A 394 19.83 8.61 -0.44
CA PHE A 394 18.58 9.37 -0.58
C PHE A 394 18.48 9.98 -1.98
N HIS A 395 17.53 9.48 -2.77
CA HIS A 395 17.26 10.04 -4.09
C HIS A 395 16.83 11.51 -3.96
N PRO A 396 17.48 12.45 -4.67
CA PRO A 396 17.35 13.89 -4.42
C PRO A 396 15.94 14.45 -4.66
N ARG A 397 15.11 13.78 -5.46
CA ARG A 397 13.70 14.14 -5.68
C ARG A 397 12.74 13.15 -5.02
N GLY A 398 13.03 11.86 -5.07
CA GLY A 398 12.13 10.80 -4.58
C GLY A 398 11.89 10.86 -3.08
N MET A 399 12.94 11.04 -2.29
CA MET A 399 12.84 11.12 -0.83
C MET A 399 12.09 12.37 -0.35
N PRO A 400 12.41 13.61 -0.81
CA PRO A 400 11.68 14.80 -0.39
C PRO A 400 10.19 14.77 -0.73
N VAL A 401 9.81 14.22 -1.88
CA VAL A 401 8.40 14.09 -2.29
C VAL A 401 7.64 13.18 -1.32
N ARG A 402 8.24 12.05 -0.89
CA ARG A 402 7.61 11.15 0.07
C ARG A 402 7.59 11.71 1.48
N ALA A 403 8.71 12.24 1.94
CA ALA A 403 8.78 12.88 3.26
C ALA A 403 7.95 14.18 3.35
N GLY A 404 7.67 14.84 2.20
CA GLY A 404 7.03 16.15 2.15
C GLY A 404 8.00 17.31 2.45
N ASN A 405 9.30 17.02 2.61
CA ASN A 405 10.36 17.98 2.93
C ASN A 405 11.75 17.38 2.69
N THR A 406 12.79 18.20 2.82
CA THR A 406 14.20 17.77 2.73
C THR A 406 14.80 17.40 4.09
N MET A 407 14.09 17.67 5.19
CA MET A 407 14.64 17.55 6.55
C MET A 407 14.98 16.12 6.93
N VAL A 408 14.10 15.15 6.61
CA VAL A 408 14.28 13.75 7.01
C VAL A 408 15.63 13.20 6.52
N ALA A 409 15.91 13.33 5.21
CA ALA A 409 17.18 12.87 4.65
C ALA A 409 18.39 13.62 5.24
N LYS A 410 18.25 14.95 5.45
CA LYS A 410 19.30 15.76 6.03
C LYS A 410 19.62 15.33 7.47
N MET A 411 18.61 15.19 8.32
CA MET A 411 18.80 14.82 9.73
C MET A 411 19.42 13.41 9.87
N ILE A 412 19.04 12.45 9.01
CA ILE A 412 19.67 11.12 9.00
C ILE A 412 21.15 11.23 8.59
N ARG A 413 21.50 12.01 7.56
CA ARG A 413 22.89 12.24 7.15
C ARG A 413 23.72 12.94 8.23
N ASP A 414 23.12 13.84 8.98
CA ASP A 414 23.77 14.56 10.07
C ASP A 414 23.91 13.67 11.34
N GLY A 415 23.41 12.42 11.33
CA GLY A 415 23.50 11.48 12.45
C GLY A 415 22.52 11.78 13.58
N GLU A 416 21.45 12.54 13.33
CA GLU A 416 20.43 12.83 14.33
C GLU A 416 19.66 11.55 14.69
N PRO A 417 19.39 11.31 15.98
CA PRO A 417 18.63 10.14 16.41
C PRO A 417 17.22 10.09 15.82
N ALA A 418 16.75 8.91 15.42
CA ALA A 418 15.39 8.71 14.86
C ALA A 418 14.30 9.39 15.73
N GLY A 419 14.39 9.26 17.05
CA GLY A 419 13.44 9.92 17.97
C GLY A 419 13.43 11.45 17.87
N GLN A 420 14.52 12.11 17.43
CA GLN A 420 14.55 13.55 17.19
C GLN A 420 13.84 13.89 15.88
N ILE A 421 14.04 13.08 14.83
CA ILE A 421 13.34 13.22 13.55
C ILE A 421 11.84 13.04 13.76
N ILE A 422 11.43 12.01 14.52
CA ILE A 422 10.03 11.74 14.87
C ILE A 422 9.41 12.93 15.63
N ARG A 423 10.12 13.48 16.60
CA ARG A 423 9.63 14.65 17.34
C ARG A 423 9.49 15.91 16.47
N SER A 424 10.22 16.01 15.36
CA SER A 424 10.22 17.22 14.52
C SER A 424 8.92 17.48 13.78
N TRP A 425 8.05 16.47 13.62
CA TRP A 425 6.71 16.64 13.01
C TRP A 425 5.57 16.86 14.00
N ARG A 426 5.88 16.92 15.32
CA ARG A 426 4.83 16.98 16.34
C ARG A 426 3.90 18.19 16.18
N GLU A 427 4.46 19.35 15.88
CA GLU A 427 3.69 20.57 15.64
C GLU A 427 2.78 20.44 14.41
N ASP A 428 3.28 19.84 13.33
CA ASP A 428 2.51 19.54 12.12
C ASP A 428 1.32 18.60 12.43
N VAL A 429 1.58 17.54 13.19
CA VAL A 429 0.56 16.56 13.61
C VAL A 429 -0.51 17.19 14.51
N ASP A 430 -0.10 17.93 15.54
CA ASP A 430 -1.00 18.60 16.48
C ASP A 430 -1.87 19.65 15.73
N GLY A 431 -1.27 20.43 14.83
CA GLY A 431 -1.99 21.39 13.99
C GLY A 431 -3.00 20.73 13.05
N PHE A 432 -2.58 19.65 12.37
CA PHE A 432 -3.46 18.91 11.48
C PHE A 432 -4.60 18.21 12.24
N ALA A 433 -4.33 17.66 13.42
CA ALA A 433 -5.35 17.05 14.26
C ALA A 433 -6.48 18.04 14.64
N VAL A 434 -6.15 19.31 14.80
CA VAL A 434 -7.15 20.39 15.01
C VAL A 434 -7.87 20.71 13.70
N MET A 435 -7.10 20.87 12.61
CA MET A 435 -7.62 21.26 11.29
C MET A 435 -8.65 20.25 10.74
N ARG A 436 -8.42 18.94 10.90
CA ARG A 436 -9.30 17.89 10.35
C ARG A 436 -10.62 17.73 11.11
N ARG A 437 -10.72 18.20 12.38
CA ARG A 437 -11.90 17.95 13.27
C ARG A 437 -13.27 18.28 12.65
N PRO A 438 -13.44 19.42 11.95
CA PRO A 438 -14.73 19.75 11.37
C PRO A 438 -15.22 18.78 10.27
N TYR A 439 -14.30 17.98 9.70
CA TYR A 439 -14.57 17.09 8.57
C TYR A 439 -14.77 15.63 8.99
N LEU A 440 -14.59 15.32 10.28
CA LEU A 440 -14.71 13.96 10.79
C LEU A 440 -16.17 13.55 10.83
N LEU A 441 -16.51 12.45 10.16
CA LEU A 441 -17.87 11.90 10.06
C LEU A 441 -18.15 10.80 11.09
N TYR A 442 -17.10 10.24 11.68
CA TYR A 442 -17.17 9.07 12.55
C TYR A 442 -16.50 9.34 13.90
N ASP A 443 -16.94 8.62 14.95
CA ASP A 443 -16.42 8.72 16.34
C ASP A 443 -15.09 7.97 16.55
#